data_fc85c0797fb6762b4825557edcdd5a44
#
_entry.id   fc85c0797fb6762b4825557edcdd5a44
#
_cell.length_a   1.000
_cell.length_b   1.000
_cell.length_c   1.000
_cell.angle_alpha   90.00
_cell.angle_beta   90.00
_cell.angle_gamma   90.00
#
_symmetry.space_group_name_H-M   'P 1'
#
loop_
_entity.id
_entity.type
_entity.pdbx_description
1 polymer ?
#
loop_
_entity_poly.entity_id
_entity_poly.type
_entity_poly.pdbx_seq_one_letter_code
_entity_poly.pdbx_strand_id
1 'polypeptide(L)'
;MHEQREHLLEELRKAQQALTLLKELEPHLTDSKGTELEGHVRALRQLAQSLPEGHIVRLVIESALEPSNVGTVSRARSALEGEISTLQGALRYGAT
;
A
#
# COMPACT_ATOMS: atom_id res chain seq x y z
N MET A 1 -11.85 -3.03 -22.93
CA MET A 1 -12.19 -4.01 -21.91
C MET A 1 -10.98 -4.70 -21.34
N HIS A 2 -10.03 -5.11 -22.19
CA HIS A 2 -8.77 -5.64 -21.69
C HIS A 2 -8.00 -4.59 -20.87
N GLU A 3 -8.08 -3.33 -21.28
CA GLU A 3 -7.40 -2.24 -20.59
C GLU A 3 -7.89 -2.06 -19.16
N GLN A 4 -9.20 -2.19 -18.95
CA GLN A 4 -9.78 -2.05 -17.62
C GLN A 4 -9.31 -3.14 -16.68
N ARG A 5 -9.27 -4.38 -17.18
CA ARG A 5 -8.78 -5.50 -16.38
C ARG A 5 -7.30 -5.36 -16.05
N GLU A 6 -6.50 -4.95 -17.03
CA GLU A 6 -5.06 -4.73 -16.81
C GLU A 6 -4.82 -3.61 -15.80
N HIS A 7 -5.62 -2.55 -15.87
CA HIS A 7 -5.54 -1.46 -14.92
C HIS A 7 -5.84 -1.93 -13.50
N LEU A 8 -6.91 -2.73 -13.34
CA LEU A 8 -7.27 -3.28 -12.04
C LEU A 8 -6.19 -4.22 -11.49
N LEU A 9 -5.61 -5.04 -12.35
CA LEU A 9 -4.53 -5.95 -11.97
C LEU A 9 -3.30 -5.16 -11.51
N GLU A 10 -2.97 -4.09 -12.19
CA GLU A 10 -1.85 -3.23 -11.82
C GLU A 10 -2.10 -2.55 -10.48
N GLU A 11 -3.30 -2.03 -10.26
CA GLU A 11 -3.67 -1.44 -8.98
C GLU A 11 -3.61 -2.46 -7.86
N LEU A 12 -4.11 -3.67 -8.11
CA LEU A 12 -4.08 -4.74 -7.12
C LEU A 12 -2.64 -5.09 -6.76
N ARG A 13 -1.77 -5.20 -7.76
CA ARG A 13 -0.36 -5.51 -7.53
C ARG A 13 0.31 -4.44 -6.67
N LYS A 14 0.04 -3.16 -6.98
CA LYS A 14 0.60 -2.04 -6.20
C LYS A 14 0.09 -2.03 -4.77
N ALA A 15 -1.20 -2.29 -4.59
CA ALA A 15 -1.79 -2.37 -3.25
C ALA A 15 -1.19 -3.52 -2.44
N GLN A 16 -1.01 -4.68 -3.05
CA GLN A 16 -0.40 -5.83 -2.39
C GLN A 16 1.07 -5.56 -2.03
N GLN A 17 1.79 -4.90 -2.91
CA GLN A 17 3.18 -4.52 -2.66
C GLN A 17 3.27 -3.55 -1.47
N ALA A 18 2.39 -2.56 -1.44
CA ALA A 18 2.34 -1.61 -0.34
C ALA A 18 2.01 -2.30 0.98
N LEU A 19 1.05 -3.21 0.96
CA LEU A 19 0.67 -3.96 2.16
C LEU A 19 1.83 -4.79 2.69
N THR A 20 2.55 -5.47 1.81
CA THR A 20 3.73 -6.26 2.17
C THR A 20 4.78 -5.38 2.84
N LEU A 21 5.06 -4.21 2.26
CA LEU A 21 6.03 -3.29 2.81
C LEU A 21 5.60 -2.75 4.18
N LEU A 22 4.30 -2.47 4.36
CA LEU A 22 3.80 -2.03 5.66
C LEU A 22 3.91 -3.12 6.72
N LYS A 23 3.63 -4.37 6.34
CA LYS A 23 3.78 -5.50 7.26
C LYS A 23 5.24 -5.69 7.69
N GLU A 24 6.16 -5.50 6.76
CA GLU A 24 7.60 -5.58 7.06
C GLU A 24 8.06 -4.41 7.92
N LEU A 25 7.49 -3.24 7.71
CA LEU A 25 7.83 -2.04 8.46
C LEU A 25 7.39 -2.13 9.92
N GLU A 26 6.22 -2.71 10.17
CA GLU A 26 5.57 -2.69 11.48
C GLU A 26 6.46 -3.17 12.63
N PRO A 27 7.18 -4.31 12.52
CA PRO A 27 8.06 -4.76 13.61
C PRO A 27 9.18 -3.78 13.94
N HIS A 28 9.66 -3.04 12.94
CA HIS A 28 10.77 -2.10 13.13
C HIS A 28 10.34 -0.83 13.83
N LEU A 29 9.06 -0.53 13.89
CA LEU A 29 8.55 0.63 14.61
C LEU A 29 8.72 0.47 16.13
N THR A 30 8.70 -0.77 16.60
CA THR A 30 8.86 -1.06 18.03
C THR A 30 10.29 -1.38 18.40
N ASP A 31 11.11 -1.81 17.43
CA ASP A 31 12.47 -2.28 17.67
C ASP A 31 13.54 -1.20 17.56
N SER A 32 13.22 -0.04 17.07
CA SER A 32 14.10 1.12 16.95
C SER A 32 15.41 0.89 16.18
N LYS A 33 15.41 -0.05 15.25
CA LYS A 33 16.57 -0.26 14.38
C LYS A 33 16.44 0.67 13.17
N GLY A 34 16.99 1.86 13.31
CA GLY A 34 16.78 2.96 12.37
C GLY A 34 17.13 2.67 10.93
N THR A 35 18.19 1.86 10.69
CA THR A 35 18.64 1.60 9.32
C THR A 35 17.62 0.78 8.52
N GLU A 36 17.08 -0.27 9.14
CA GLU A 36 16.07 -1.10 8.49
C GLU A 36 14.76 -0.35 8.32
N LEU A 37 14.38 0.43 9.33
CA LEU A 37 13.20 1.27 9.27
C LEU A 37 13.29 2.25 8.11
N GLU A 38 14.42 2.92 7.96
CA GLU A 38 14.63 3.89 6.87
C GLU A 38 14.54 3.22 5.51
N GLY A 39 15.05 2.02 5.37
CA GLY A 39 14.97 1.27 4.12
C GLY A 39 13.54 0.97 3.71
N HIS A 40 12.71 0.56 4.65
CA HIS A 40 11.31 0.27 4.40
C HIS A 40 10.52 1.54 4.09
N VAL A 41 10.80 2.63 4.83
CA VAL A 41 10.17 3.93 4.57
C VAL A 41 10.52 4.42 3.17
N ARG A 42 11.78 4.29 2.79
CA ARG A 42 12.23 4.70 1.46
C ARG A 42 11.53 3.90 0.34
N ALA A 43 11.42 2.58 0.54
CA ALA A 43 10.73 1.73 -0.43
C ALA A 43 9.27 2.13 -0.60
N LEU A 44 8.59 2.44 0.51
CA LEU A 44 7.20 2.89 0.47
C LEU A 44 7.08 4.24 -0.23
N ARG A 45 8.00 5.17 0.04
CA ARG A 45 7.99 6.48 -0.63
C ARG A 45 8.20 6.34 -2.13
N GLN A 46 9.11 5.46 -2.54
CA GLN A 46 9.34 5.20 -3.97
C GLN A 46 8.10 4.62 -4.63
N LEU A 47 7.44 3.70 -3.96
CA LEU A 47 6.20 3.13 -4.47
C LEU A 47 5.12 4.21 -4.61
N ALA A 48 4.97 5.05 -3.59
CA ALA A 48 4.01 6.15 -3.64
C ALA A 48 4.29 7.12 -4.78
N GLN A 49 5.56 7.44 -5.01
CA GLN A 49 5.95 8.35 -6.09
C GLN A 49 5.71 7.76 -7.47
N SER A 50 5.67 6.45 -7.59
CA SER A 50 5.34 5.78 -8.85
C SER A 50 3.85 5.84 -9.19
N LEU A 51 3.03 6.26 -8.25
CA LEU A 51 1.58 6.34 -8.41
C LEU A 51 1.15 7.79 -8.65
N PRO A 52 0.06 8.01 -9.40
CA PRO A 52 -0.45 9.37 -9.63
C PRO A 52 -0.92 10.03 -8.34
N GLU A 53 -0.87 11.35 -8.30
CA GLU A 53 -1.45 12.11 -7.20
C GLU A 53 -2.93 11.80 -7.10
N GLY A 54 -3.42 11.65 -5.87
CA GLY A 54 -4.82 11.32 -5.62
C GLY A 54 -5.14 9.83 -5.72
N HIS A 55 -4.18 9.00 -6.15
CA HIS A 55 -4.38 7.55 -6.16
C HIS A 55 -4.55 7.06 -4.72
N ILE A 56 -5.54 6.19 -4.51
CA ILE A 56 -5.87 5.74 -3.15
C ILE A 56 -4.69 5.07 -2.45
N VAL A 57 -3.93 4.24 -3.16
CA VAL A 57 -2.77 3.57 -2.57
C VAL A 57 -1.71 4.58 -2.16
N ARG A 58 -1.48 5.59 -2.99
CA ARG A 58 -0.53 6.66 -2.66
C ARG A 58 -0.95 7.41 -1.41
N LEU A 59 -2.23 7.77 -1.32
CA LEU A 59 -2.76 8.49 -0.16
C LEU A 59 -2.62 7.66 1.12
N VAL A 60 -2.89 6.36 1.03
CA VAL A 60 -2.75 5.46 2.17
C VAL A 60 -1.29 5.37 2.62
N ILE A 61 -0.36 5.21 1.67
CA ILE A 61 1.06 5.16 2.00
C ILE A 61 1.49 6.47 2.69
N GLU A 62 1.11 7.60 2.13
CA GLU A 62 1.47 8.90 2.70
C GLU A 62 0.94 9.06 4.12
N SER A 63 -0.30 8.61 4.37
CA SER A 63 -0.88 8.68 5.70
C SER A 63 -0.17 7.76 6.70
N ALA A 64 0.44 6.68 6.21
CA ALA A 64 1.19 5.76 7.05
C ALA A 64 2.57 6.32 7.44
N LEU A 65 3.10 7.24 6.65
CA LEU A 65 4.44 7.77 6.85
C LEU A 65 4.48 9.13 7.55
N GLU A 66 3.35 9.82 7.67
CA GLU A 66 3.32 11.18 8.24
C GLU A 66 2.22 11.33 9.29
N PRO A 67 2.47 10.97 10.56
CA PRO A 67 3.69 10.36 11.09
C PRO A 67 3.73 8.85 10.91
N SER A 68 4.94 8.30 10.97
CA SER A 68 5.15 6.88 10.88
C SER A 68 5.15 6.27 12.28
N ASN A 69 4.05 5.67 12.67
CA ASN A 69 3.92 5.02 13.97
C ASN A 69 3.00 3.80 13.87
N VAL A 70 2.90 3.03 14.95
CA VAL A 70 2.11 1.81 14.96
C VAL A 70 0.65 2.08 14.58
N GLY A 71 0.09 3.16 15.09
CA GLY A 71 -1.30 3.52 14.79
C GLY A 71 -1.55 3.85 13.33
N THR A 72 -0.70 4.69 12.73
CA THR A 72 -0.86 5.07 11.33
C THR A 72 -0.61 3.90 10.38
N VAL A 73 0.39 3.08 10.69
CA VAL A 73 0.70 1.91 9.88
C VAL A 73 -0.43 0.88 9.98
N SER A 74 -0.97 0.66 11.17
CA SER A 74 -2.08 -0.27 11.37
C SER A 74 -3.32 0.16 10.57
N ARG A 75 -3.65 1.45 10.59
CA ARG A 75 -4.78 1.98 9.82
C ARG A 75 -4.55 1.82 8.32
N ALA A 76 -3.33 2.08 7.87
CA ALA A 76 -2.98 1.94 6.45
C ALA A 76 -3.09 0.48 6.01
N ARG A 77 -2.65 -0.46 6.84
CA ARG A 77 -2.81 -1.88 6.55
C ARG A 77 -4.27 -2.25 6.36
N SER A 78 -5.12 -1.84 7.29
CA SER A 78 -6.55 -2.12 7.20
C SER A 78 -7.17 -1.53 5.94
N ALA A 79 -6.78 -0.28 5.61
CA ALA A 79 -7.27 0.37 4.40
C ALA A 79 -6.84 -0.38 3.14
N LEU A 80 -5.59 -0.82 3.09
CA LEU A 80 -5.08 -1.58 1.93
C LEU A 80 -5.73 -2.94 1.83
N GLU A 81 -5.96 -3.62 2.94
CA GLU A 81 -6.67 -4.90 2.93
C GLU A 81 -8.07 -4.75 2.37
N GLY A 82 -8.78 -3.68 2.75
CA GLY A 82 -10.08 -3.38 2.19
C GLY A 82 -10.03 -3.07 0.70
N GLU A 83 -9.06 -2.28 0.28
CA GLU A 83 -8.88 -1.94 -1.14
C GLU A 83 -8.55 -3.18 -1.98
N ILE A 84 -7.67 -4.04 -1.47
CA ILE A 84 -7.32 -5.30 -2.14
C ILE A 84 -8.55 -6.17 -2.31
N SER A 85 -9.35 -6.30 -1.25
CA SER A 85 -10.59 -7.08 -1.30
C SER A 85 -11.55 -6.52 -2.36
N THR A 86 -11.69 -5.19 -2.41
CA THR A 86 -12.53 -4.51 -3.39
C THR A 86 -12.04 -4.78 -4.81
N LEU A 87 -10.73 -4.66 -5.05
CA LEU A 87 -10.15 -4.90 -6.37
C LEU A 87 -10.28 -6.35 -6.80
N GLN A 88 -10.09 -7.29 -5.87
CA GLN A 88 -10.28 -8.70 -6.16
C GLN A 88 -11.73 -9.00 -6.52
N GLY A 89 -12.67 -8.39 -5.81
CA GLY A 89 -14.09 -8.52 -6.12
C GLY A 89 -14.41 -7.97 -7.49
N ALA A 90 -13.86 -6.80 -7.83
CA ALA A 90 -14.08 -6.20 -9.15
C ALA A 90 -13.54 -7.07 -10.27
N LEU A 91 -12.36 -7.68 -10.06
CA LEU A 91 -11.77 -8.59 -11.05
C LEU A 91 -12.57 -9.87 -11.21
N ARG A 92 -13.19 -10.34 -10.14
CA ARG A 92 -13.95 -11.58 -10.15
C ARG A 92 -15.35 -11.39 -10.74
N TYR A 93 -16.01 -10.27 -10.42
CA TYR A 93 -17.42 -10.09 -10.76
C TYR A 93 -17.70 -8.97 -11.75
N GLY A 94 -16.82 -7.97 -11.83
CA GLY A 94 -17.06 -6.76 -12.60
C GLY A 94 -16.32 -6.65 -13.92
N ALA A 95 -15.40 -7.55 -14.20
CA ALA A 95 -14.50 -7.45 -15.36
C ALA A 95 -14.93 -8.35 -16.52
N THR A 96 -16.19 -8.66 -16.60
CA THR A 96 -16.73 -9.46 -17.71
C THR A 96 -17.12 -8.59 -18.90
#